data_d0f5b43a6ea811c1da0c0f27a4331637
#
_entry.id   d0f5b43a6ea811c1da0c0f27a4331637
#
_cell.length_a   1.000
_cell.length_b   1.000
_cell.length_c   1.000
_cell.angle_alpha   90.00
_cell.angle_beta   90.00
_cell.angle_gamma   90.00
#
_symmetry.space_group_name_H-M   'P 1'
#
loop_
_entity.id
_entity.type
_entity.pdbx_description
1 polymer ?
#
loop_
_entity_poly.entity_id
_entity_poly.type
_entity_poly.pdbx_seq_one_letter_code
_entity_poly.pdbx_strand_id
1 'polypeptide(L)'
;MPPTREFEMHGKTIKAGDKVLYWFASGNRDEAVFDAPLRVNLARTPNRHLSFGQGGPLVCLGVWLARLEVRVLFEELAKRLRSIEPASEQKFLRSNFAGGIKSLPVRVTLQ
;
A
#
# COMPACT_ATOMS: atom_id res chain seq x y z
N MET A 1 13.99 -10.54 -5.07
CA MET A 1 15.27 -11.22 -4.86
C MET A 1 15.01 -12.72 -4.92
N PRO A 2 15.87 -13.51 -5.59
CA PRO A 2 15.71 -14.96 -5.59
C PRO A 2 16.03 -15.55 -4.20
N PRO A 3 15.37 -16.63 -3.81
CA PRO A 3 15.72 -17.37 -2.61
C PRO A 3 17.15 -17.93 -2.71
N THR A 4 17.85 -17.93 -1.62
CA THR A 4 19.22 -18.49 -1.52
C THR A 4 19.24 -19.98 -1.19
N ARG A 5 18.10 -20.52 -0.74
CA ARG A 5 17.88 -21.94 -0.43
C ARG A 5 16.46 -22.34 -0.78
N GLU A 6 16.26 -23.64 -0.96
CA GLU A 6 14.94 -24.23 -1.12
C GLU A 6 14.13 -24.13 0.18
N PHE A 7 12.82 -23.89 0.05
CA PHE A 7 11.89 -23.91 1.17
C PHE A 7 10.46 -24.25 0.68
N GLU A 8 9.62 -24.69 1.60
CA GLU A 8 8.20 -24.91 1.33
C GLU A 8 7.34 -23.75 1.81
N MET A 9 6.35 -23.41 0.99
CA MET A 9 5.33 -22.41 1.34
C MET A 9 3.97 -22.88 0.83
N HIS A 10 3.01 -23.02 1.73
CA HIS A 10 1.64 -23.48 1.43
C HIS A 10 1.61 -24.75 0.55
N GLY A 11 2.43 -25.76 0.87
CA GLY A 11 2.51 -27.01 0.15
C GLY A 11 3.18 -26.93 -1.24
N LYS A 12 3.85 -25.80 -1.54
CA LYS A 12 4.62 -25.62 -2.76
C LYS A 12 6.10 -25.48 -2.44
N THR A 13 6.93 -26.22 -3.14
CA THR A 13 8.38 -26.12 -3.03
C THR A 13 8.88 -24.96 -3.90
N ILE A 14 9.59 -24.03 -3.29
CA ILE A 14 10.28 -22.93 -3.95
C ILE A 14 11.78 -23.22 -3.91
N LYS A 15 12.39 -23.36 -5.08
CA LYS A 15 13.81 -23.72 -5.21
C LYS A 15 14.73 -22.52 -5.08
N ALA A 16 15.96 -22.78 -4.70
CA ALA A 16 17.01 -21.76 -4.73
C ALA A 16 17.14 -21.18 -6.16
N GLY A 17 17.18 -19.86 -6.26
CA GLY A 17 17.28 -19.18 -7.55
C GLY A 17 15.95 -18.90 -8.27
N ASP A 18 14.83 -19.44 -7.81
CA ASP A 18 13.51 -19.18 -8.40
C ASP A 18 13.18 -17.69 -8.39
N LYS A 19 12.38 -17.26 -9.38
CA LYS A 19 11.81 -15.90 -9.40
C LYS A 19 10.56 -15.86 -8.54
N VAL A 20 10.66 -15.23 -7.38
CA VAL A 20 9.52 -15.01 -6.49
C VAL A 20 8.99 -13.59 -6.68
N LEU A 21 7.72 -13.49 -7.05
CA LEU A 21 6.97 -12.24 -7.16
C LEU A 21 5.95 -12.17 -6.02
N TYR A 22 5.86 -11.02 -5.40
CA TYR A 22 4.82 -10.76 -4.40
C TYR A 22 4.13 -9.44 -4.70
N TRP A 23 2.83 -9.41 -4.42
CA TRP A 23 1.99 -8.25 -4.68
C TRP A 23 1.57 -7.63 -3.36
N PHE A 24 2.10 -6.48 -3.02
CA PHE A 24 1.74 -5.76 -1.80
C PHE A 24 0.23 -5.49 -1.70
N ALA A 25 -0.41 -5.16 -2.83
CA ALA A 25 -1.84 -4.92 -2.87
C ALA A 25 -2.66 -6.16 -2.49
N SER A 26 -2.20 -7.36 -2.89
CA SER A 26 -2.82 -8.63 -2.51
C SER A 26 -2.56 -8.94 -1.04
N GLY A 27 -1.31 -8.86 -0.60
CA GLY A 27 -0.95 -9.13 0.80
C GLY A 27 -1.63 -8.17 1.79
N ASN A 28 -1.86 -6.92 1.40
CA ASN A 28 -2.61 -5.95 2.22
C ASN A 28 -4.13 -6.19 2.22
N ARG A 29 -4.62 -7.17 1.46
CA ARG A 29 -6.02 -7.59 1.38
C ARG A 29 -6.21 -9.07 1.69
N ASP A 30 -5.24 -9.68 2.35
CA ASP A 30 -5.31 -11.07 2.77
C ASP A 30 -6.32 -11.23 3.92
N GLU A 31 -7.37 -12.00 3.69
CA GLU A 31 -8.45 -12.25 4.66
C GLU A 31 -7.96 -13.06 5.87
N ALA A 32 -6.86 -13.80 5.73
CA ALA A 32 -6.23 -14.50 6.84
C ALA A 32 -5.53 -13.56 7.83
N VAL A 33 -5.26 -12.32 7.41
CA VAL A 33 -4.54 -11.31 8.20
C VAL A 33 -5.41 -10.11 8.58
N PHE A 34 -6.31 -9.72 7.68
CA PHE A 34 -7.14 -8.52 7.83
C PHE A 34 -8.62 -8.86 7.85
N ASP A 35 -9.33 -8.48 8.87
CA ASP A 35 -10.78 -8.49 8.88
C ASP A 35 -11.34 -7.44 7.90
N ALA A 36 -12.33 -7.84 7.09
CA ALA A 36 -12.94 -7.00 6.06
C ALA A 36 -11.91 -6.20 5.21
N PRO A 37 -10.96 -6.88 4.52
CA PRO A 37 -9.79 -6.24 3.91
C PRO A 37 -10.12 -5.28 2.75
N LEU A 38 -11.31 -5.38 2.17
CA LEU A 38 -11.79 -4.48 1.11
C LEU A 38 -12.47 -3.22 1.65
N ARG A 39 -12.71 -3.14 2.97
CA ARG A 39 -13.29 -1.96 3.60
C ARG A 39 -12.20 -1.04 4.12
N VAL A 40 -12.31 0.25 3.82
CA VAL A 40 -11.46 1.27 4.43
C VAL A 40 -11.84 1.41 5.91
N ASN A 41 -10.88 1.17 6.79
CA ASN A 41 -11.04 1.33 8.24
C ASN A 41 -9.85 2.13 8.78
N LEU A 42 -10.09 3.41 9.07
CA LEU A 42 -9.06 4.33 9.59
C LEU A 42 -8.65 4.02 11.04
N ALA A 43 -9.50 3.31 11.77
CA ALA A 43 -9.24 2.91 13.16
C ALA A 43 -8.65 1.49 13.27
N ARG A 44 -8.25 0.88 12.15
CA ARG A 44 -7.71 -0.49 12.18
C ARG A 44 -6.46 -0.58 13.06
N THR A 45 -6.55 -1.41 14.08
CA THR A 45 -5.41 -1.72 14.95
C THR A 45 -5.46 -3.19 15.41
N PRO A 46 -4.38 -3.97 15.28
CA PRO A 46 -3.14 -3.62 14.60
C PRO A 46 -3.33 -3.53 13.08
N ASN A 47 -2.57 -2.65 12.42
CA ASN A 47 -2.56 -2.54 10.97
C ASN A 47 -1.21 -3.04 10.42
N ARG A 48 -1.14 -4.33 10.13
CA ARG A 48 0.08 -5.03 9.70
C ARG A 48 0.31 -4.96 8.18
N HIS A 49 0.08 -3.79 7.58
CA HIS A 49 0.23 -3.63 6.14
C HIS A 49 1.69 -3.78 5.68
N LEU A 50 1.87 -4.27 4.47
CA LEU A 50 3.17 -4.55 3.87
C LEU A 50 3.71 -3.41 2.98
N SER A 51 3.03 -2.27 2.94
CA SER A 51 3.32 -1.17 1.99
C SER A 51 4.76 -0.64 2.04
N PHE A 52 5.42 -0.77 3.18
CA PHE A 52 6.82 -0.38 3.36
C PHE A 52 7.75 -1.58 3.58
N GLY A 53 7.28 -2.79 3.38
CA GLY A 53 7.96 -4.01 3.82
C GLY A 53 7.80 -4.24 5.33
N GLN A 54 7.98 -5.48 5.75
CA GLN A 54 7.96 -5.87 7.17
C GLN A 54 9.00 -6.95 7.45
N GLY A 55 9.57 -6.90 8.65
CA GLY A 55 10.30 -8.02 9.23
C GLY A 55 11.60 -8.40 8.56
N GLY A 56 12.34 -7.46 7.99
CA GLY A 56 13.62 -7.80 7.36
C GLY A 56 14.48 -6.58 7.02
N PRO A 57 15.66 -6.82 6.45
CA PRO A 57 16.63 -5.76 6.15
C PRO A 57 16.17 -4.84 4.98
N LEU A 58 15.10 -5.20 4.30
CA LEU A 58 14.56 -4.45 3.14
C LEU A 58 13.35 -3.58 3.48
N VAL A 59 13.14 -3.26 4.75
CA VAL A 59 12.16 -2.24 5.13
C VAL A 59 12.51 -0.91 4.47
N CYS A 60 11.50 -0.21 3.95
CA CYS A 60 11.70 1.06 3.27
C CYS A 60 12.42 2.07 4.16
N LEU A 61 13.59 2.54 3.73
CA LEU A 61 14.38 3.53 4.46
C LEU A 61 13.61 4.85 4.66
N GLY A 62 12.79 5.22 3.68
CA GLY A 62 11.99 6.46 3.70
C GLY A 62 10.68 6.36 4.46
N VAL A 63 10.39 5.27 5.19
CA VAL A 63 9.08 5.07 5.84
C VAL A 63 8.70 6.19 6.82
N TRP A 64 9.67 6.70 7.56
CA TRP A 64 9.43 7.75 8.54
C TRP A 64 9.14 9.10 7.88
N LEU A 65 9.88 9.41 6.81
CA LEU A 65 9.64 10.61 6.01
C LEU A 65 8.26 10.56 5.34
N ALA A 66 7.94 9.48 4.67
CA ALA A 66 6.64 9.30 4.03
C ALA A 66 5.47 9.43 5.02
N ARG A 67 5.61 8.85 6.22
CA ARG A 67 4.58 8.99 7.28
C ARG A 67 4.46 10.42 7.80
N LEU A 68 5.57 11.14 7.92
CA LEU A 68 5.57 12.54 8.31
C LEU A 68 4.87 13.40 7.25
N GLU A 69 5.24 13.25 5.98
CA GLU A 69 4.64 14.00 4.87
C GLU A 69 3.13 13.79 4.79
N VAL A 70 2.68 12.53 4.85
CA VAL A 70 1.25 12.20 4.84
C VAL A 70 0.53 12.81 6.04
N ARG A 71 1.12 12.74 7.23
CA ARG A 71 0.54 13.34 8.44
C ARG A 71 0.36 14.84 8.28
N VAL A 72 1.43 15.56 7.93
CA VAL A 72 1.40 17.02 7.77
C VAL A 72 0.38 17.43 6.70
N LEU A 73 0.35 16.70 5.57
CA LEU A 73 -0.61 16.95 4.52
C LEU A 73 -2.06 16.85 5.02
N PHE A 74 -2.39 15.76 5.73
CA PHE A 74 -3.75 15.57 6.23
C PHE A 74 -4.10 16.55 7.37
N GLU A 75 -3.15 16.92 8.22
CA GLU A 75 -3.35 17.95 9.24
C GLU A 75 -3.67 19.31 8.61
N GLU A 76 -2.99 19.69 7.52
CA GLU A 76 -3.27 20.94 6.82
C GLU A 76 -4.57 20.87 5.99
N LEU A 77 -4.86 19.75 5.36
CA LEU A 77 -6.12 19.56 4.66
C LEU A 77 -7.32 19.63 5.61
N ALA A 78 -7.23 19.00 6.77
CA ALA A 78 -8.31 19.00 7.77
C ALA A 78 -8.66 20.40 8.29
N LYS A 79 -7.69 21.32 8.30
CA LYS A 79 -7.92 22.72 8.71
C LYS A 79 -8.61 23.57 7.64
N ARG A 80 -8.47 23.20 6.37
CA ARG A 80 -8.85 24.06 5.23
C ARG A 80 -9.95 23.46 4.37
N LEU A 81 -10.11 22.15 4.44
CA LEU A 81 -10.98 21.40 3.54
C LEU A 81 -12.35 21.20 4.18
N ARG A 82 -13.39 21.65 3.50
CA ARG A 82 -14.76 21.35 3.85
C ARG A 82 -15.25 20.07 3.17
N SER A 83 -14.97 19.90 1.88
CA SER A 83 -15.27 18.68 1.13
C SER A 83 -14.28 18.44 0.01
N ILE A 84 -14.16 17.17 -0.37
CA ILE A 84 -13.42 16.72 -1.55
C ILE A 84 -14.23 15.63 -2.22
N GLU A 85 -14.46 15.77 -3.52
CA GLU A 85 -15.27 14.87 -4.31
C GLU A 85 -14.56 14.54 -5.62
N PRO A 86 -14.67 13.29 -6.13
CA PRO A 86 -14.18 12.97 -7.47
C PRO A 86 -14.87 13.88 -8.51
N ALA A 87 -14.09 14.51 -9.39
CA ALA A 87 -14.60 15.39 -10.44
C ALA A 87 -14.76 14.68 -11.78
N SER A 88 -13.97 13.61 -12.00
CA SER A 88 -14.08 12.76 -13.17
C SER A 88 -13.41 11.41 -12.89
N GLU A 89 -13.42 10.52 -13.88
CA GLU A 89 -12.82 9.20 -13.78
C GLU A 89 -11.32 9.26 -13.51
N GLN A 90 -10.87 8.43 -12.59
CA GLN A 90 -9.45 8.27 -12.28
C GLN A 90 -8.72 7.52 -13.40
N LYS A 91 -7.49 7.91 -13.68
CA LYS A 91 -6.63 7.23 -14.65
C LYS A 91 -5.45 6.57 -13.95
N PHE A 92 -5.18 5.34 -14.33
CA PHE A 92 -4.07 4.57 -13.79
C PHE A 92 -2.86 4.56 -14.71
N LEU A 93 -1.68 4.38 -14.15
CA LEU A 93 -0.48 4.08 -14.90
C LEU A 93 -0.61 2.66 -15.47
N ARG A 94 -0.36 2.54 -16.77
CA ARG A 94 -0.26 1.24 -17.43
C ARG A 94 1.18 0.74 -17.27
N SER A 95 1.44 0.02 -16.20
CA SER A 95 2.77 -0.50 -15.89
C SER A 95 2.65 -1.82 -15.14
N ASN A 96 3.54 -2.75 -15.44
CA ASN A 96 3.70 -4.01 -14.73
C ASN A 96 4.74 -3.92 -13.58
N PHE A 97 5.42 -2.79 -13.46
CA PHE A 97 6.45 -2.57 -12.43
C PHE A 97 5.96 -1.66 -11.30
N ALA A 98 5.42 -0.51 -11.64
CA ALA A 98 4.89 0.44 -10.67
C ALA A 98 3.44 0.78 -11.02
N GLY A 99 2.50 0.18 -10.31
CA GLY A 99 1.10 0.54 -10.38
C GLY A 99 0.84 1.80 -9.57
N GLY A 100 0.01 2.70 -10.09
CA GLY A 100 -0.36 3.91 -9.38
C GLY A 100 -1.42 4.72 -10.11
N ILE A 101 -1.94 5.72 -9.44
CA ILE A 101 -2.87 6.68 -10.03
C ILE A 101 -2.08 7.71 -10.82
N LYS A 102 -2.36 7.82 -12.12
CA LYS A 102 -1.77 8.84 -12.99
C LYS A 102 -2.45 10.19 -12.85
N SER A 103 -3.77 10.18 -12.68
CA SER A 103 -4.59 11.37 -12.55
C SER A 103 -5.83 11.06 -11.74
N LEU A 104 -6.12 11.90 -10.75
CA LEU A 104 -7.32 11.84 -9.92
C LEU A 104 -7.89 13.27 -9.83
N PRO A 105 -8.70 13.71 -10.80
CA PRO A 105 -9.34 15.01 -10.74
C PRO A 105 -10.33 15.07 -9.58
N VAL A 106 -10.22 16.09 -8.75
CA VAL A 106 -11.10 16.29 -7.61
C VAL A 106 -11.65 17.70 -7.59
N ARG A 107 -12.89 17.86 -7.10
CA ARG A 107 -13.48 19.13 -6.75
C ARG A 107 -13.28 19.36 -5.26
N VAL A 108 -12.72 20.49 -4.93
CA VAL A 108 -12.38 20.86 -3.55
C VAL A 108 -13.26 22.06 -3.15
N THR A 109 -13.87 21.98 -1.97
CA THR A 109 -14.51 23.12 -1.31
C THR A 109 -13.71 23.45 -0.05
N LEU A 110 -13.28 24.68 0.07
CA LEU A 110 -12.57 25.18 1.24
C LEU A 110 -13.53 25.72 2.28
N GLN A 111 -13.08 25.74 3.54
CA GLN A 111 -13.79 26.39 4.65
C GLN A 111 -13.69 27.89 4.53
#